data_0b3563795ea5ec101008e02bc458f001
#
_entry.id   0b3563795ea5ec101008e02bc458f001
#
_cell.length_a   1.000
_cell.length_b   1.000
_cell.length_c   1.000
_cell.angle_alpha   90.00
_cell.angle_beta   90.00
_cell.angle_gamma   90.00
#
_symmetry.space_group_name_H-M   'P 1'
#
loop_
_entity.id
_entity.type
_entity.pdbx_description
1 polymer ?
#
loop_
_entity_poly.entity_id
_entity_poly.type
_entity_poly.pdbx_seq_one_letter_code
_entity_poly.pdbx_strand_id
1 'polypeptide(L)'
;MAMNKILLQGRLTKDPEIRLTSKNDKVARFTIAVDRDFNREETDFINCVAFKATAAFIESYFTKGDMILVAGRLHMQQYTSKDGSNRTAAEVLTDNVWFCGGKVKTKDAATEAQLAPVEDDGQLPF
;
A
#
# COMPACT_ATOMS: atom_id res chain seq x y z
N MET A 1 24.20 2.32 13.36
CA MET A 1 23.13 3.01 12.67
C MET A 1 22.68 2.26 11.46
N ALA A 2 21.43 2.21 11.19
CA ALA A 2 20.90 1.42 10.08
C ALA A 2 19.87 2.20 9.30
N MET A 3 19.69 1.84 8.05
CA MET A 3 18.65 2.45 7.24
C MET A 3 17.73 1.33 6.75
N ASN A 4 16.46 1.54 6.86
CA ASN A 4 15.47 0.56 6.41
C ASN A 4 14.38 1.32 5.69
N LYS A 5 14.42 1.33 4.37
CA LYS A 5 13.49 2.09 3.57
C LYS A 5 13.14 1.30 2.34
N ILE A 6 11.88 1.27 2.01
CA ILE A 6 11.42 0.55 0.84
C ILE A 6 10.40 1.38 0.10
N LEU A 7 10.47 1.35 -1.22
CA LEU A 7 9.51 2.03 -2.08
C LEU A 7 8.99 1.00 -3.06
N LEU A 8 7.68 0.91 -3.17
CA LEU A 8 7.06 -0.06 -4.05
C LEU A 8 5.90 0.55 -4.78
N GLN A 9 5.71 0.15 -6.01
CA GLN A 9 4.57 0.57 -6.79
C GLN A 9 3.89 -0.67 -7.31
N GLY A 10 2.62 -0.80 -7.10
CA GLY A 10 1.88 -1.96 -7.56
C GLY A 10 0.39 -1.71 -7.50
N ARG A 11 -0.37 -2.75 -7.77
CA ARG A 11 -1.82 -2.65 -7.74
C ARG A 11 -2.37 -3.43 -6.58
N LEU A 12 -3.40 -2.88 -5.96
CA LEU A 12 -4.07 -3.57 -4.88
C LEU A 12 -4.75 -4.82 -5.42
N THR A 13 -4.53 -5.95 -4.78
CA THR A 13 -5.11 -7.22 -5.22
C THR A 13 -6.53 -7.38 -4.73
N LYS A 14 -6.91 -6.62 -3.70
CA LYS A 14 -8.28 -6.63 -3.19
C LYS A 14 -8.45 -5.35 -2.39
N ASP A 15 -9.66 -5.10 -1.96
CA ASP A 15 -9.93 -3.91 -1.17
C ASP A 15 -9.14 -3.98 0.14
N PRO A 16 -8.65 -2.84 0.64
CA PRO A 16 -7.94 -2.85 1.91
C PRO A 16 -8.84 -3.32 3.05
N GLU A 17 -8.28 -4.08 3.95
CA GLU A 17 -9.00 -4.56 5.10
C GLU A 17 -8.73 -3.62 6.25
N ILE A 18 -9.76 -3.03 6.81
CA ILE A 18 -9.62 -2.02 7.86
C ILE A 18 -10.09 -2.60 9.18
N ARG A 19 -9.28 -2.44 10.21
CA ARG A 19 -9.63 -2.88 11.54
C ARG A 19 -9.27 -1.80 12.53
N LEU A 20 -9.89 -1.86 13.68
CA LEU A 20 -9.59 -0.94 14.76
C LEU A 20 -8.81 -1.67 15.83
N THR A 21 -7.81 -1.00 16.39
CA THR A 21 -7.07 -1.58 17.51
C THR A 21 -7.86 -1.34 18.80
N SER A 22 -7.36 -1.89 19.88
CA SER A 22 -8.02 -1.69 21.16
C SER A 22 -8.05 -0.23 21.58
N LYS A 23 -7.19 0.60 20.97
CA LYS A 23 -7.20 2.02 21.25
C LYS A 23 -7.99 2.79 20.21
N ASN A 24 -8.74 2.09 19.37
CA ASN A 24 -9.56 2.69 18.33
C ASN A 24 -8.76 3.37 17.22
N ASP A 25 -7.53 2.96 17.02
CA ASP A 25 -6.75 3.45 15.88
C ASP A 25 -7.00 2.54 14.70
N LYS A 26 -7.09 3.13 13.51
CA LYS A 26 -7.31 2.33 12.31
C LYS A 26 -6.02 1.66 11.86
N VAL A 27 -6.16 0.43 11.39
CA VAL A 27 -5.07 -0.32 10.79
C VAL A 27 -5.59 -0.83 9.47
N ALA A 28 -4.87 -0.56 8.39
CA ALA A 28 -5.24 -1.04 7.07
C ALA A 28 -4.24 -2.10 6.64
N ARG A 29 -4.73 -3.25 6.22
CA ARG A 29 -3.90 -4.29 5.67
C ARG A 29 -4.26 -4.45 4.23
N PHE A 30 -3.27 -4.49 3.37
CA PHE A 30 -3.53 -4.63 1.96
C PHE A 30 -2.36 -5.35 1.30
N THR A 31 -2.61 -5.94 0.14
CA THR A 31 -1.58 -6.65 -0.60
C THR A 31 -1.47 -5.99 -1.97
N ILE A 32 -0.25 -5.74 -2.39
CA ILE A 32 -0.03 -5.16 -3.71
C ILE A 32 0.68 -6.19 -4.58
N ALA A 33 0.37 -6.15 -5.86
CA ALA A 33 1.01 -7.00 -6.85
C ALA A 33 2.03 -6.14 -7.57
N VAL A 34 3.29 -6.54 -7.49
CA VAL A 34 4.39 -5.78 -8.07
C VAL A 34 5.05 -6.66 -9.12
N ASP A 35 5.07 -6.20 -10.35
CA ASP A 35 5.69 -6.95 -11.43
C ASP A 35 7.20 -6.88 -11.30
N ARG A 36 7.86 -7.95 -11.67
CA ARG A 36 9.31 -7.94 -11.63
C ARG A 36 9.86 -7.19 -12.84
N ASP A 37 10.97 -6.50 -12.62
CA ASP A 37 11.52 -5.65 -13.66
C ASP A 37 11.90 -6.40 -14.92
N PHE A 38 12.49 -7.56 -14.77
CA PHE A 38 12.99 -8.27 -15.94
C PHE A 38 12.14 -9.45 -16.36
N ASN A 39 11.10 -9.73 -15.65
CA ASN A 39 10.23 -10.84 -16.00
C ASN A 39 8.81 -10.47 -15.64
N ARG A 40 8.12 -9.85 -16.57
CA ARG A 40 6.78 -9.37 -16.27
C ARG A 40 5.76 -10.47 -16.13
N GLU A 41 6.15 -11.70 -16.45
CA GLU A 41 5.21 -12.77 -16.25
C GLU A 41 5.18 -13.22 -14.79
N GLU A 42 6.09 -12.72 -13.99
CA GLU A 42 6.10 -13.06 -12.58
C GLU A 42 5.78 -11.85 -11.75
N THR A 43 4.99 -12.05 -10.75
CA THR A 43 4.52 -10.96 -9.91
C THR A 43 4.77 -11.32 -8.46
N ASP A 44 5.26 -10.36 -7.71
CA ASP A 44 5.43 -10.55 -6.28
C ASP A 44 4.23 -9.95 -5.58
N PHE A 45 3.69 -10.68 -4.62
CA PHE A 45 2.57 -10.21 -3.82
C PHE A 45 3.11 -9.80 -2.47
N ILE A 46 2.99 -8.55 -2.14
CA ILE A 46 3.63 -7.99 -0.97
C ILE A 46 2.58 -7.48 0.01
N ASN A 47 2.65 -7.95 1.24
CA ASN A 47 1.72 -7.54 2.27
C ASN A 47 2.16 -6.24 2.89
N CYS A 48 1.24 -5.32 3.04
CA CYS A 48 1.51 -4.01 3.59
C CYS A 48 0.54 -3.70 4.72
N VAL A 49 1.00 -2.92 5.66
CA VAL A 49 0.20 -2.50 6.81
C VAL A 49 0.37 -1.01 6.98
N ALA A 50 -0.72 -0.29 7.19
CA ALA A 50 -0.67 1.13 7.46
C ALA A 50 -1.46 1.42 8.73
N PHE A 51 -1.11 2.51 9.40
CA PHE A 51 -1.72 2.85 10.67
C PHE A 51 -2.28 4.25 10.69
N LYS A 52 -3.31 4.45 11.48
CA LYS A 52 -3.83 5.78 11.82
C LYS A 52 -4.20 6.60 10.59
N ALA A 53 -3.62 7.76 10.44
CA ALA A 53 -4.01 8.65 9.34
C ALA A 53 -3.75 8.02 7.97
N THR A 54 -2.67 7.28 7.81
CA THR A 54 -2.39 6.62 6.55
C THR A 54 -3.44 5.55 6.27
N ALA A 55 -3.83 4.81 7.30
CA ALA A 55 -4.88 3.80 7.14
C ALA A 55 -6.20 4.44 6.73
N ALA A 56 -6.54 5.57 7.34
CA ALA A 56 -7.77 6.26 7.00
C ALA A 56 -7.75 6.77 5.56
N PHE A 57 -6.60 7.24 5.12
CA PHE A 57 -6.46 7.73 3.75
C PHE A 57 -6.64 6.56 2.77
N ILE A 58 -6.04 5.41 3.07
CA ILE A 58 -6.16 4.25 2.21
C ILE A 58 -7.61 3.79 2.15
N GLU A 59 -8.28 3.77 3.30
CA GLU A 59 -9.67 3.36 3.34
C GLU A 59 -10.53 4.24 2.45
N SER A 60 -10.26 5.54 2.46
CA SER A 60 -11.11 6.49 1.75
C SER A 60 -10.88 6.53 0.25
N TYR A 61 -9.66 6.25 -0.18
CA TYR A 61 -9.31 6.53 -1.56
C TYR A 61 -8.82 5.35 -2.40
N PHE A 62 -8.60 4.21 -1.84
CA PHE A 62 -8.06 3.07 -2.60
C PHE A 62 -8.99 1.88 -2.57
N THR A 63 -9.12 1.22 -3.71
CA THR A 63 -9.90 -0.01 -3.80
C THR A 63 -9.14 -1.01 -4.66
N LYS A 64 -9.67 -2.21 -4.77
CA LYS A 64 -9.06 -3.26 -5.55
C LYS A 64 -8.73 -2.78 -6.94
N GLY A 65 -7.55 -3.06 -7.39
CA GLY A 65 -7.10 -2.73 -8.74
C GLY A 65 -6.45 -1.39 -8.89
N ASP A 66 -6.53 -0.54 -7.87
CA ASP A 66 -5.91 0.78 -7.96
C ASP A 66 -4.41 0.67 -7.86
N MET A 67 -3.71 1.53 -8.56
CA MET A 67 -2.27 1.58 -8.49
C MET A 67 -1.87 2.46 -7.33
N ILE A 68 -0.92 2.02 -6.55
CA ILE A 68 -0.50 2.73 -5.35
C ILE A 68 1.01 2.74 -5.26
N LEU A 69 1.57 3.84 -4.80
CA LEU A 69 2.98 3.93 -4.50
C LEU A 69 3.09 3.94 -2.98
N VAL A 70 3.88 3.02 -2.44
CA VAL A 70 4.00 2.83 -1.00
C VAL A 70 5.44 3.12 -0.58
N ALA A 71 5.60 3.90 0.46
CA ALA A 71 6.91 4.12 1.07
C ALA A 71 6.85 3.69 2.53
N GLY A 72 7.83 2.95 2.96
CA GLY A 72 7.83 2.49 4.32
C GLY A 72 9.11 1.75 4.64
N ARG A 73 9.03 0.79 5.52
CA ARG A 73 10.18 0.00 5.89
C ARG A 73 9.80 -1.46 5.92
N LEU A 74 10.79 -2.29 5.69
CA LEU A 74 10.58 -3.73 5.66
C LEU A 74 10.59 -4.26 7.08
N HIS A 75 9.59 -5.05 7.40
CA HIS A 75 9.48 -5.66 8.71
C HIS A 75 9.43 -7.17 8.52
N MET A 76 10.34 -7.88 9.17
CA MET A 76 10.36 -9.34 9.10
C MET A 76 9.72 -9.88 10.37
N GLN A 77 8.75 -10.75 10.20
CA GLN A 77 8.02 -11.27 11.33
C GLN A 77 8.15 -12.77 11.35
N GLN A 78 8.45 -13.33 12.49
CA GLN A 78 8.55 -14.76 12.62
C GLN A 78 7.27 -15.32 13.19
N TYR A 79 6.87 -16.47 12.71
CA TYR A 79 5.67 -17.12 13.23
C TYR A 79 5.84 -18.63 13.11
N THR A 80 5.01 -19.35 13.83
CA THR A 80 5.02 -20.80 13.77
C THR A 80 3.85 -21.24 12.91
N SER A 81 4.15 -22.02 11.87
CA SER A 81 3.09 -22.45 10.99
C SER A 81 2.32 -23.60 11.63
N LYS A 82 1.27 -24.04 10.99
CA LYS A 82 0.42 -25.07 11.55
C LYS A 82 1.13 -26.40 11.69
N ASP A 83 2.16 -26.63 10.93
CA ASP A 83 2.90 -27.87 11.01
C ASP A 83 4.02 -27.79 12.04
N GLY A 84 4.10 -26.73 12.79
CA GLY A 84 5.08 -26.60 13.85
C GLY A 84 6.41 -26.00 13.43
N SER A 85 6.60 -25.71 12.15
CA SER A 85 7.87 -25.16 11.73
C SER A 85 7.87 -23.65 11.90
N ASN A 86 9.06 -23.09 12.13
CA ASN A 86 9.20 -21.66 12.25
C ASN A 86 9.33 -21.08 10.87
N ARG A 87 8.59 -20.01 10.61
CA ARG A 87 8.62 -19.35 9.32
C ARG A 87 8.78 -17.87 9.50
N THR A 88 9.23 -17.22 8.45
CA THR A 88 9.43 -15.79 8.45
C THR A 88 8.58 -15.19 7.35
N ALA A 89 7.86 -14.14 7.66
CA ALA A 89 7.08 -13.42 6.68
C ALA A 89 7.55 -11.99 6.62
N ALA A 90 7.53 -11.41 5.44
CA ALA A 90 7.92 -10.03 5.26
C ALA A 90 6.67 -9.18 5.07
N GLU A 91 6.65 -8.01 5.66
CA GLU A 91 5.59 -7.08 5.39
C GLU A 91 6.16 -5.67 5.39
N VAL A 92 5.47 -4.76 4.76
CA VAL A 92 5.91 -3.38 4.68
C VAL A 92 5.09 -2.56 5.65
N LEU A 93 5.76 -1.93 6.61
CA LEU A 93 5.10 -0.99 7.50
C LEU A 93 5.09 0.33 6.76
N THR A 94 3.92 0.76 6.38
CA THR A 94 3.73 1.85 5.43
C THR A 94 3.72 3.19 6.14
N ASP A 95 4.59 4.09 5.68
CA ASP A 95 4.63 5.44 6.24
C ASP A 95 3.80 6.40 5.40
N ASN A 96 3.86 6.26 4.09
CA ASN A 96 3.14 7.15 3.18
C ASN A 96 2.70 6.40 1.95
N VAL A 97 1.62 6.86 1.35
CA VAL A 97 1.14 6.31 0.10
C VAL A 97 0.76 7.45 -0.82
N TRP A 98 0.84 7.21 -2.11
CA TRP A 98 0.47 8.19 -3.11
C TRP A 98 -0.31 7.53 -4.22
N PHE A 99 -1.18 8.29 -4.87
CA PHE A 99 -1.84 7.81 -6.06
C PHE A 99 -0.82 7.77 -7.19
N CYS A 100 -0.99 6.81 -8.08
CA CYS A 100 -0.18 6.81 -9.28
C CYS A 100 -0.97 6.02 -10.30
N GLY A 101 -0.56 6.04 -11.50
CA GLY A 101 -1.28 5.32 -12.51
C GLY A 101 -2.52 5.99 -13.02
N GLY A 102 -2.71 7.06 -12.61
CA GLY A 102 -3.76 7.70 -13.10
C GLY A 102 -5.13 7.62 -13.32
N LYS A 103 -5.88 6.87 -13.00
CA LYS A 103 -7.17 6.89 -13.25
C LYS A 103 -7.93 7.03 -12.10
N VAL A 104 -8.47 8.02 -11.84
CA VAL A 104 -9.27 8.22 -10.71
C VAL A 104 -10.58 7.66 -10.86
N LYS A 105 -11.07 7.00 -9.97
CA LYS A 105 -12.26 6.46 -10.04
C LYS A 105 -13.08 7.37 -9.54
N THR A 106 -13.91 7.61 -9.96
CA THR A 106 -14.67 8.54 -9.59
C THR A 106 -15.63 8.54 -8.82
N LYS A 107 -15.90 8.07 -8.09
CA LYS A 107 -16.90 8.13 -7.35
C LYS A 107 -16.90 9.45 -7.03
N ASP A 108 -16.30 10.10 -7.13
CA ASP A 108 -16.34 11.34 -6.85
C ASP A 108 -15.41 11.95 -7.45
N ALA A 109 -15.24 11.69 -8.33
CA ALA A 109 -14.32 12.12 -8.96
C ALA A 109 -14.19 13.42 -8.96
N ALA A 110 -15.00 13.81 -9.19
CA ALA A 110 -14.92 15.08 -9.28
C ALA A 110 -13.92 15.59 -8.52
N THR A 111 -13.85 15.24 -7.94
CA THR A 111 -13.01 15.67 -7.23
C THR A 111 -11.85 15.61 -7.58
N GLU A 112 -11.74 15.33 -7.92
CA GLU A 112 -10.69 15.33 -8.07
C GLU A 112 -10.16 15.79 -8.92
N ALA A 113 -10.54 15.88 -9.46
CA ALA A 113 -10.02 16.20 -10.29
C ALA A 113 -9.31 17.03 -10.20
N GLN A 114 -9.60 17.20 -9.86
CA GLN A 114 -8.96 17.71 -9.70
C GLN A 114 -8.00 17.62 -9.38
N LEU A 115 -8.04 17.28 -9.13
CA LEU A 115 -7.12 17.08 -8.79
C LEU A 115 -6.33 17.03 -9.46
N ALA A 116 -6.68 17.10 -9.99
CA ALA A 116 -5.91 17.02 -10.41
C ALA A 116 -5.18 17.40 -10.90
N PRO A 117 -5.26 17.71 -11.38
CA PRO A 117 -4.45 18.01 -11.63
C PRO A 117 -3.64 18.30 -11.38
N VAL A 118 -3.78 18.33 -11.03
CA VAL A 118 -3.00 18.43 -10.63
C VAL A 118 -2.24 18.27 -10.89
N GLU A 119 -2.42 18.32 -11.12
CA GLU A 119 -1.71 18.13 -11.19
C GLU A 119 -0.76 18.15 -11.41
N ASP A 120 -0.89 18.30 -11.64
CA ASP A 120 0.00 18.26 -11.63
C ASP A 120 0.86 18.48 -11.53
N ASP A 121 0.92 18.59 -11.62
CA ASP A 121 1.80 18.74 -11.22
C ASP A 121 2.58 18.64 -10.88
N GLY A 122 2.79 18.59 -11.00
CA GLY A 122 3.69 18.34 -10.45
C GLY A 122 3.91 18.20 -9.86
N GLN A 123 3.88 18.13 -9.43
CA GLN A 123 4.18 17.96 -8.67
C GLN A 123 4.43 17.25 -8.36
N LEU A 124 4.39 16.69 -8.50
CA LEU A 124 4.74 15.92 -8.01
C LEU A 124 5.47 15.77 -7.62
N PRO A 125 5.66 15.71 -7.43
CA PRO A 125 6.42 15.44 -6.82
C PRO A 125 7.08 14.81 -6.58
N PHE A 126 7.52 14.47 -6.47
CA PHE A 126 8.23 13.80 -5.87
C PHE A 126 9.21 13.91 -5.90
#